data_dd82026f9025d697e2039a4b58b3458d
#
_entry.id   dd82026f9025d697e2039a4b58b3458d
#
_cell.length_a   1.000
_cell.length_b   1.000
_cell.length_c   1.000
_cell.angle_alpha   90.00
_cell.angle_beta   90.00
_cell.angle_gamma   90.00
#
_symmetry.space_group_name_H-M   'P 1'
#
loop_
_entity.id
_entity.type
_entity.pdbx_description
1 polymer ?
#
loop_
_entity_poly.entity_id
_entity_poly.type
_entity_poly.pdbx_seq_one_letter_code
_entity_poly.pdbx_strand_id
1 'polypeptide(L)'
;MLRIRTTLLVLVLIHAPLGGCSDADVRPRSAPGEDPSAPELAVEVTDSAGIVHRRSPAAALRRTAYEVAPEAHVVIDGTEGGGQPLHAVGAVAFGPEGTLAIAERGEMGVRRHDMTGARLSVVGRDGQGPGEFGALNGLGFRADSMFVFDSRWSRISVFGPAGEYVRQVVPESAAGDRPRWFAFDPEVGILTTSRGAEGDLGWGLHGFDGESIASFPDAPSPANPKMGLVGASGETPPVRLFQAQPVAGLWNGGLVATSADRYRLELHDRSGVLREIWSVADTLPRRVTDDDVDAARRRAIAATDPDARPAVERRWSDVETPGRFPAFGASSGIIFIDPPQIVAASHGDDHELWIRAYPADPGVGPRWWVFRADGTVLGSVEFPARFELHAVSEAGAVGVLEDEFEVQRVVVYALDPAGVESRARASAGG
;
A
#
# COMPACT_ATOMS: atom_id res chain seq x y z
N MET A 1 -29.08 14.28 -54.22
CA MET A 1 -30.29 14.88 -53.69
C MET A 1 -30.03 15.15 -52.21
N LEU A 2 -29.66 16.28 -51.86
CA LEU A 2 -30.28 17.55 -51.63
C LEU A 2 -30.99 17.65 -50.26
N ARG A 3 -30.35 18.40 -49.35
CA ARG A 3 -30.88 19.37 -48.33
C ARG A 3 -31.68 18.78 -47.16
N ILE A 4 -31.65 19.31 -45.95
CA ILE A 4 -31.75 20.70 -45.45
C ILE A 4 -31.16 20.81 -44.04
N ARG A 5 -30.47 21.91 -43.78
CA ARG A 5 -30.08 22.49 -42.49
C ARG A 5 -31.31 23.10 -41.80
N THR A 6 -31.40 23.01 -40.47
CA THR A 6 -32.22 23.98 -39.74
C THR A 6 -31.46 24.38 -38.45
N THR A 7 -31.01 25.62 -38.48
CA THR A 7 -30.45 26.39 -37.35
C THR A 7 -31.62 27.01 -36.62
N LEU A 8 -31.76 26.76 -35.32
CA LEU A 8 -32.71 27.49 -34.48
C LEU A 8 -31.94 28.41 -33.55
N LEU A 9 -32.04 29.72 -33.83
CA LEU A 9 -31.55 30.84 -33.03
C LEU A 9 -32.67 31.21 -32.05
N VAL A 10 -32.47 31.12 -30.75
CA VAL A 10 -33.42 31.67 -29.77
C VAL A 10 -32.80 32.89 -29.12
N LEU A 11 -33.41 34.01 -29.43
CA LEU A 11 -33.17 35.35 -28.88
C LEU A 11 -33.97 35.45 -27.58
N VAL A 12 -33.34 35.73 -26.44
CA VAL A 12 -34.05 36.08 -25.19
C VAL A 12 -33.79 37.51 -24.82
N LEU A 13 -34.89 38.28 -24.81
CA LEU A 13 -34.98 39.66 -24.44
C LEU A 13 -34.76 39.87 -22.92
N ILE A 14 -33.96 40.87 -22.63
CA ILE A 14 -33.75 41.44 -21.30
C ILE A 14 -34.93 42.32 -20.91
N HIS A 15 -35.52 42.09 -19.74
CA HIS A 15 -36.33 43.05 -19.01
C HIS A 15 -35.80 43.22 -17.61
N ALA A 16 -35.30 44.40 -17.29
CA ALA A 16 -35.05 44.86 -15.92
C ALA A 16 -36.32 45.55 -15.36
N PRO A 17 -36.53 45.44 -14.04
CA PRO A 17 -36.95 46.63 -13.31
C PRO A 17 -36.03 46.94 -12.14
N LEU A 18 -35.83 48.24 -11.97
CA LEU A 18 -35.21 48.91 -10.85
C LEU A 18 -36.08 48.81 -9.58
N GLY A 19 -35.45 48.61 -8.44
CA GLY A 19 -36.13 48.73 -7.16
C GLY A 19 -35.24 48.27 -6.01
N GLY A 20 -34.77 49.23 -5.28
CA GLY A 20 -33.69 49.31 -4.34
C GLY A 20 -33.82 48.63 -2.97
N CYS A 21 -32.72 48.78 -2.26
CA CYS A 21 -32.46 48.72 -0.83
C CYS A 21 -32.21 47.33 -0.19
N SER A 22 -31.10 47.17 0.18
CA SER A 22 -30.35 47.11 1.44
C SER A 22 -29.34 45.96 1.46
N ASP A 23 -28.11 46.37 1.66
CA ASP A 23 -26.96 45.53 1.99
C ASP A 23 -27.28 44.64 3.18
N ALA A 24 -27.28 43.34 2.95
CA ALA A 24 -26.98 42.37 3.96
C ALA A 24 -25.85 41.51 3.38
N ASP A 25 -24.68 41.77 3.90
CA ASP A 25 -23.45 41.02 3.71
C ASP A 25 -23.71 39.51 3.97
N VAL A 26 -24.07 38.78 2.92
CA VAL A 26 -24.12 37.33 2.99
C VAL A 26 -22.70 36.83 2.72
N ARG A 27 -21.88 36.85 3.75
CA ARG A 27 -20.67 36.04 3.77
C ARG A 27 -21.08 34.57 3.63
N PRO A 28 -20.45 33.81 2.72
CA PRO A 28 -20.66 32.38 2.69
C PRO A 28 -20.31 31.81 4.08
N ARG A 29 -21.24 31.09 4.68
CA ARG A 29 -21.01 30.36 5.94
C ARG A 29 -19.89 29.38 5.67
N SER A 30 -18.72 29.63 6.27
CA SER A 30 -17.63 28.66 6.38
C SER A 30 -18.18 27.37 6.98
N ALA A 31 -17.78 26.26 6.42
CA ALA A 31 -18.12 24.95 6.97
C ALA A 31 -17.68 24.89 8.46
N PRO A 32 -18.47 24.30 9.34
CA PRO A 32 -18.14 24.28 10.76
C PRO A 32 -16.99 23.30 10.99
N GLY A 33 -15.78 23.81 11.26
CA GLY A 33 -14.70 22.98 11.77
C GLY A 33 -13.26 23.40 11.55
N GLU A 34 -12.98 24.45 10.82
CA GLU A 34 -11.59 24.91 10.67
C GLU A 34 -11.20 25.81 11.86
N ASP A 35 -10.15 25.41 12.57
CA ASP A 35 -9.44 26.26 13.52
C ASP A 35 -8.70 27.34 12.74
N PRO A 36 -9.10 28.65 12.82
CA PRO A 36 -8.46 29.71 12.07
C PRO A 36 -7.00 29.99 12.49
N SER A 37 -6.49 29.32 13.52
CA SER A 37 -5.11 29.43 13.98
C SER A 37 -4.20 28.30 13.51
N ALA A 38 -4.74 27.24 12.90
CA ALA A 38 -3.91 26.21 12.29
C ALA A 38 -3.30 26.76 10.98
N PRO A 39 -1.94 26.71 10.82
CA PRO A 39 -1.35 27.15 9.57
C PRO A 39 -1.98 26.35 8.42
N GLU A 40 -2.55 27.07 7.47
CA GLU A 40 -3.10 26.50 6.25
C GLU A 40 -1.97 25.69 5.59
N LEU A 41 -2.12 24.37 5.56
CA LEU A 41 -1.14 23.47 4.95
C LEU A 41 -1.39 23.40 3.45
N ALA A 42 -1.40 24.57 2.81
CA ALA A 42 -1.61 24.67 1.37
C ALA A 42 -0.53 23.88 0.62
N VAL A 43 -0.97 23.03 -0.28
CA VAL A 43 -0.11 22.33 -1.22
C VAL A 43 0.28 23.29 -2.32
N GLU A 44 1.56 23.51 -2.52
CA GLU A 44 2.09 24.25 -3.66
C GLU A 44 1.93 23.38 -4.91
N VAL A 45 1.26 23.91 -5.94
CA VAL A 45 1.05 23.22 -7.21
C VAL A 45 1.73 23.98 -8.31
N THR A 46 2.61 23.32 -9.06
CA THR A 46 3.30 23.89 -10.22
C THR A 46 3.24 22.90 -11.38
N ASP A 47 3.27 23.40 -12.61
CA ASP A 47 3.40 22.58 -13.82
C ASP A 47 4.76 22.81 -14.45
N SER A 48 5.43 21.73 -14.83
CA SER A 48 6.68 21.78 -15.57
C SER A 48 6.67 20.71 -16.65
N ALA A 49 6.68 21.15 -17.89
CA ALA A 49 6.67 20.29 -19.08
C ALA A 49 5.51 19.27 -19.13
N GLY A 50 4.33 19.66 -18.60
CA GLY A 50 3.14 18.82 -18.54
C GLY A 50 3.13 17.81 -17.39
N ILE A 51 4.06 17.92 -16.42
CA ILE A 51 4.08 17.17 -15.18
C ILE A 51 3.63 18.10 -14.06
N VAL A 52 2.59 17.72 -13.34
CA VAL A 52 2.08 18.46 -12.18
C VAL A 52 2.92 18.11 -10.96
N HIS A 53 3.53 19.11 -10.34
CA HIS A 53 4.25 18.97 -9.09
C HIS A 53 3.38 19.46 -7.94
N ARG A 54 3.13 18.58 -6.96
CA ARG A 54 2.42 18.90 -5.72
C ARG A 54 3.39 18.81 -4.56
N ARG A 55 3.54 19.90 -3.83
CA ARG A 55 4.51 20.01 -2.75
C ARG A 55 3.82 20.35 -1.45
N SER A 56 3.70 19.38 -0.58
CA SER A 56 3.15 19.55 0.77
C SER A 56 4.19 20.14 1.72
N PRO A 57 3.79 20.98 2.69
CA PRO A 57 4.72 21.51 3.69
C PRO A 57 5.19 20.41 4.66
N ALA A 58 6.42 20.52 5.17
CA ALA A 58 7.00 19.58 6.13
C ALA A 58 6.18 19.40 7.42
N ALA A 59 5.41 20.41 7.80
CA ALA A 59 4.54 20.36 8.97
C ALA A 59 3.45 19.29 8.82
N ALA A 60 3.03 18.94 7.60
CA ALA A 60 2.04 17.91 7.34
C ALA A 60 2.48 16.53 7.85
N LEU A 61 3.78 16.21 7.78
CA LEU A 61 4.32 14.96 8.31
C LEU A 61 4.26 14.83 9.85
N ARG A 62 3.94 15.88 10.57
CA ARG A 62 3.83 15.86 12.05
C ARG A 62 2.39 15.70 12.53
N ARG A 63 1.43 15.65 11.61
CA ARG A 63 0.01 15.46 11.93
C ARG A 63 -0.31 13.97 12.05
N THR A 64 -1.29 13.68 12.86
CA THR A 64 -1.99 12.39 12.86
C THR A 64 -3.15 12.51 11.89
N ALA A 65 -3.26 11.56 10.95
CA ALA A 65 -4.39 11.49 10.02
C ALA A 65 -5.56 10.75 10.67
N TYR A 66 -5.27 9.60 11.25
CA TYR A 66 -6.24 8.76 11.96
C TYR A 66 -5.65 8.25 13.27
N GLU A 67 -6.49 8.13 14.26
CA GLU A 67 -6.22 7.40 15.50
C GLU A 67 -6.69 5.96 15.32
N VAL A 68 -5.84 5.01 15.65
CA VAL A 68 -6.18 3.58 15.64
C VAL A 68 -6.82 3.22 16.96
N ALA A 69 -7.99 2.57 16.92
CA ALA A 69 -8.65 2.10 18.14
C ALA A 69 -7.70 1.22 18.97
N PRO A 70 -7.72 1.34 20.31
CA PRO A 70 -6.80 0.60 21.19
C PRO A 70 -7.02 -0.92 21.12
N GLU A 71 -8.22 -1.35 20.75
CA GLU A 71 -8.61 -2.75 20.64
C GLU A 71 -9.14 -3.02 19.22
N ALA A 72 -8.76 -4.16 18.66
CA ALA A 72 -9.33 -4.65 17.41
C ALA A 72 -10.78 -5.08 17.61
N HIS A 73 -11.67 -4.69 16.71
CA HIS A 73 -13.08 -5.08 16.78
C HIS A 73 -13.37 -6.42 16.08
N VAL A 74 -12.42 -6.92 15.26
CA VAL A 74 -12.42 -8.29 14.73
C VAL A 74 -11.07 -8.92 15.04
N VAL A 75 -11.10 -10.15 15.54
CA VAL A 75 -9.90 -10.95 15.80
C VAL A 75 -10.15 -12.37 15.30
N ILE A 76 -9.29 -12.84 14.41
CA ILE A 76 -9.35 -14.19 13.82
C ILE A 76 -8.00 -14.85 14.10
N ASP A 77 -7.99 -15.92 14.89
CA ASP A 77 -6.78 -16.70 15.20
C ASP A 77 -6.71 -18.03 14.42
N GLY A 78 -7.78 -18.37 13.72
CA GLY A 78 -7.90 -19.58 12.91
C GLY A 78 -8.45 -20.79 13.64
N THR A 79 -8.65 -20.73 14.96
CA THR A 79 -9.16 -21.85 15.75
C THR A 79 -10.70 -21.97 15.73
N GLU A 80 -11.38 -21.01 15.13
CA GLU A 80 -12.83 -20.95 15.04
C GLU A 80 -13.39 -22.21 14.35
N GLY A 81 -14.43 -22.79 14.95
CA GLY A 81 -15.07 -24.00 14.46
C GLY A 81 -14.16 -25.24 14.49
N GLY A 82 -13.13 -25.26 15.34
CA GLY A 82 -12.18 -26.38 15.45
C GLY A 82 -11.07 -26.35 14.38
N GLY A 83 -10.80 -25.18 13.80
CA GLY A 83 -9.68 -24.96 12.86
C GLY A 83 -8.31 -25.02 13.54
N GLN A 84 -7.27 -24.94 12.73
CA GLN A 84 -5.90 -24.79 13.20
C GLN A 84 -5.55 -23.31 13.33
N PRO A 85 -4.66 -22.90 14.24
CA PRO A 85 -4.14 -21.55 14.33
C PRO A 85 -3.60 -21.08 12.97
N LEU A 86 -3.74 -19.78 12.69
CA LEU A 86 -3.17 -19.18 11.49
C LEU A 86 -1.65 -19.32 11.49
N HIS A 87 -1.11 -19.71 10.34
CA HIS A 87 0.33 -19.85 10.16
C HIS A 87 0.75 -19.34 8.78
N ALA A 88 1.75 -18.46 8.77
CA ALA A 88 2.32 -17.88 7.54
C ALA A 88 1.24 -17.25 6.64
N VAL A 89 0.46 -16.31 7.19
CA VAL A 89 -0.49 -15.51 6.41
C VAL A 89 0.25 -14.76 5.32
N GLY A 90 -0.16 -14.96 4.07
CA GLY A 90 0.47 -14.37 2.89
C GLY A 90 -0.23 -13.13 2.38
N ALA A 91 -1.56 -13.05 2.54
CA ALA A 91 -2.36 -11.89 2.15
C ALA A 91 -3.70 -11.88 2.88
N VAL A 92 -4.24 -10.68 3.11
CA VAL A 92 -5.58 -10.46 3.65
C VAL A 92 -6.28 -9.39 2.80
N ALA A 93 -7.55 -9.60 2.50
CA ALA A 93 -8.36 -8.64 1.77
C ALA A 93 -9.79 -8.58 2.31
N PHE A 94 -10.40 -7.38 2.24
CA PHE A 94 -11.83 -7.24 2.39
C PHE A 94 -12.52 -7.83 1.16
N GLY A 95 -13.51 -8.65 1.39
CA GLY A 95 -14.35 -9.24 0.36
C GLY A 95 -15.72 -8.55 0.28
N PRO A 96 -16.55 -8.96 -0.67
CA PRO A 96 -17.91 -8.44 -0.80
C PRO A 96 -18.75 -8.75 0.45
N GLU A 97 -19.80 -7.95 0.64
CA GLU A 97 -20.79 -8.11 1.73
C GLU A 97 -20.17 -8.11 3.15
N GLY A 98 -19.07 -7.36 3.35
CA GLY A 98 -18.40 -7.28 4.65
C GLY A 98 -17.76 -8.61 5.06
N THR A 99 -17.13 -9.31 4.14
CA THR A 99 -16.35 -10.51 4.44
C THR A 99 -14.86 -10.21 4.46
N LEU A 100 -14.09 -11.11 5.04
CA LEU A 100 -12.63 -11.13 5.02
C LEU A 100 -12.14 -12.41 4.35
N ALA A 101 -11.10 -12.31 3.53
CA ALA A 101 -10.41 -13.45 2.99
C ALA A 101 -8.95 -13.45 3.43
N ILE A 102 -8.47 -14.58 3.87
CA ILE A 102 -7.13 -14.79 4.43
C ILE A 102 -6.44 -15.89 3.62
N ALA A 103 -5.43 -15.51 2.85
CA ALA A 103 -4.59 -16.45 2.14
C ALA A 103 -3.51 -16.96 3.08
N GLU A 104 -3.57 -18.24 3.40
CA GLU A 104 -2.70 -18.89 4.38
C GLU A 104 -1.83 -19.95 3.73
N ARG A 105 -0.54 -19.94 4.02
CA ARG A 105 0.43 -20.89 3.46
C ARG A 105 0.50 -22.19 4.27
N GLY A 106 0.09 -22.18 5.53
CA GLY A 106 0.09 -23.39 6.38
C GLY A 106 -0.81 -24.49 5.83
N GLU A 107 -2.05 -24.15 5.49
CA GLU A 107 -3.03 -25.08 4.89
C GLU A 107 -3.13 -24.96 3.37
N MET A 108 -2.36 -24.03 2.74
CA MET A 108 -2.41 -23.73 1.31
C MET A 108 -3.83 -23.46 0.82
N GLY A 109 -4.57 -22.63 1.56
CA GLY A 109 -5.95 -22.28 1.28
C GLY A 109 -6.28 -20.82 1.55
N VAL A 110 -7.43 -20.39 1.09
CA VAL A 110 -8.02 -19.10 1.44
C VAL A 110 -9.18 -19.32 2.37
N ARG A 111 -9.07 -18.89 3.62
CA ARG A 111 -10.16 -18.91 4.60
C ARG A 111 -11.01 -17.66 4.43
N ARG A 112 -12.32 -17.83 4.35
CA ARG A 112 -13.28 -16.73 4.32
C ARG A 112 -13.98 -16.62 5.65
N HIS A 113 -14.10 -15.40 6.16
CA HIS A 113 -14.73 -15.08 7.44
C HIS A 113 -15.72 -13.93 7.26
N ASP A 114 -16.70 -13.83 8.13
CA ASP A 114 -17.49 -12.62 8.29
C ASP A 114 -16.83 -11.62 9.26
N MET A 115 -17.41 -10.44 9.40
CA MET A 115 -16.89 -9.40 10.30
C MET A 115 -17.12 -9.68 11.80
N THR A 116 -17.73 -10.81 12.15
CA THR A 116 -17.73 -11.32 13.54
C THR A 116 -16.55 -12.23 13.83
N GLY A 117 -15.77 -12.58 12.79
CA GLY A 117 -14.68 -13.55 12.84
C GLY A 117 -15.13 -14.99 12.58
N ALA A 118 -16.43 -15.24 12.37
CA ALA A 118 -16.90 -16.59 12.10
C ALA A 118 -16.45 -17.07 10.71
N ARG A 119 -15.92 -18.31 10.67
CA ARG A 119 -15.45 -18.93 9.42
C ARG A 119 -16.62 -19.36 8.54
N LEU A 120 -16.66 -18.82 7.33
CA LEU A 120 -17.70 -19.11 6.32
C LEU A 120 -17.32 -20.31 5.45
N SER A 121 -16.08 -20.32 4.93
CA SER A 121 -15.60 -21.37 4.02
C SER A 121 -14.06 -21.39 3.94
N VAL A 122 -13.54 -22.46 3.32
CA VAL A 122 -12.15 -22.56 2.88
C VAL A 122 -12.14 -22.86 1.39
N VAL A 123 -11.30 -22.16 0.63
CA VAL A 123 -11.19 -22.28 -0.83
C VAL A 123 -9.76 -22.70 -1.17
N GLY A 124 -9.64 -23.74 -2.00
CA GLY A 124 -8.36 -24.26 -2.43
C GLY A 124 -7.71 -25.24 -1.43
N ARG A 125 -6.55 -25.77 -1.79
CA ARG A 125 -5.73 -26.71 -1.01
C ARG A 125 -4.34 -26.79 -1.62
N ASP A 126 -3.43 -27.50 -0.96
CA ASP A 126 -2.09 -27.81 -1.50
C ASP A 126 -2.16 -28.63 -2.78
N GLY A 127 -1.38 -28.26 -3.79
CA GLY A 127 -1.26 -28.99 -5.06
C GLY A 127 -0.94 -28.14 -6.27
N GLN A 128 -1.11 -28.73 -7.47
CA GLN A 128 -0.77 -28.12 -8.76
C GLN A 128 -1.98 -27.99 -9.72
N GLY A 129 -3.07 -28.65 -9.37
CA GLY A 129 -4.29 -28.67 -10.17
C GLY A 129 -5.07 -27.35 -10.17
N PRO A 130 -6.20 -27.28 -10.88
CA PRO A 130 -7.10 -26.15 -10.84
C PRO A 130 -7.62 -25.89 -9.42
N GLY A 131 -7.45 -24.67 -8.93
CA GLY A 131 -7.84 -24.30 -7.55
C GLY A 131 -6.94 -24.86 -6.46
N GLU A 132 -5.79 -25.45 -6.78
CA GLU A 132 -4.77 -25.89 -5.84
C GLU A 132 -3.59 -24.89 -5.85
N PHE A 133 -2.85 -24.78 -4.75
CA PHE A 133 -1.84 -23.78 -4.51
C PHE A 133 -0.51 -24.37 -4.06
N GLY A 134 0.60 -23.67 -4.36
CA GLY A 134 1.94 -24.01 -3.89
C GLY A 134 2.59 -22.94 -3.02
N ALA A 135 2.17 -21.67 -3.16
CA ALA A 135 2.61 -20.55 -2.31
C ALA A 135 1.69 -19.34 -2.52
N LEU A 136 0.90 -19.03 -1.52
CA LEU A 136 -0.08 -17.93 -1.54
C LEU A 136 0.58 -16.61 -1.12
N ASN A 137 0.53 -15.59 -2.00
CA ASN A 137 1.18 -14.31 -1.76
C ASN A 137 0.33 -13.08 -2.13
N GLY A 138 -0.79 -13.25 -2.79
CA GLY A 138 -1.65 -12.14 -3.19
C GLY A 138 -3.11 -12.54 -3.23
N LEU A 139 -3.97 -11.59 -2.91
CA LEU A 139 -5.40 -11.77 -2.81
C LEU A 139 -6.10 -10.46 -3.16
N GLY A 140 -7.18 -10.54 -3.93
CA GLY A 140 -8.01 -9.38 -4.25
C GLY A 140 -9.39 -9.80 -4.73
N PHE A 141 -10.33 -8.86 -4.70
CA PHE A 141 -11.69 -9.08 -5.18
C PHE A 141 -12.03 -8.07 -6.28
N ARG A 142 -12.72 -8.56 -7.31
CA ARG A 142 -13.37 -7.72 -8.32
C ARG A 142 -14.81 -8.16 -8.43
N ALA A 143 -15.72 -7.29 -8.03
CA ALA A 143 -17.10 -7.68 -7.73
C ALA A 143 -17.10 -8.94 -6.83
N ASP A 144 -17.84 -9.98 -7.19
CA ASP A 144 -17.92 -11.22 -6.41
C ASP A 144 -16.83 -12.24 -6.72
N SER A 145 -15.91 -11.93 -7.62
CA SER A 145 -14.83 -12.84 -8.01
C SER A 145 -13.58 -12.59 -7.16
N MET A 146 -13.04 -13.67 -6.62
CA MET A 146 -11.80 -13.66 -5.83
C MET A 146 -10.62 -14.08 -6.71
N PHE A 147 -9.57 -13.28 -6.70
CA PHE A 147 -8.30 -13.51 -7.42
C PHE A 147 -7.23 -13.89 -6.40
N VAL A 148 -6.62 -15.04 -6.56
CA VAL A 148 -5.62 -15.58 -5.63
C VAL A 148 -4.33 -15.86 -6.37
N PHE A 149 -3.24 -15.20 -5.97
CA PHE A 149 -1.94 -15.36 -6.60
C PHE A 149 -1.11 -16.44 -5.93
N ASP A 150 -0.62 -17.36 -6.74
CA ASP A 150 0.33 -18.40 -6.38
C ASP A 150 1.71 -18.07 -6.94
N SER A 151 2.61 -17.64 -6.07
CA SER A 151 3.97 -17.25 -6.47
C SER A 151 4.85 -18.42 -6.89
N ARG A 152 4.56 -19.64 -6.45
CA ARG A 152 5.30 -20.83 -6.84
C ARG A 152 5.10 -21.17 -8.31
N TRP A 153 3.86 -21.00 -8.78
CA TRP A 153 3.47 -21.30 -10.16
C TRP A 153 3.32 -20.06 -11.02
N SER A 154 3.50 -18.85 -10.45
CA SER A 154 3.32 -17.55 -11.12
C SER A 154 1.99 -17.46 -11.86
N ARG A 155 0.92 -17.84 -11.19
CA ARG A 155 -0.44 -17.88 -11.74
C ARG A 155 -1.45 -17.30 -10.76
N ILE A 156 -2.58 -16.88 -11.28
CA ILE A 156 -3.71 -16.39 -10.52
C ILE A 156 -4.87 -17.34 -10.74
N SER A 157 -5.41 -17.90 -9.66
CA SER A 157 -6.65 -18.65 -9.69
C SER A 157 -7.82 -17.72 -9.40
N VAL A 158 -8.87 -17.80 -10.23
CA VAL A 158 -10.09 -17.00 -10.06
C VAL A 158 -11.19 -17.91 -9.56
N PHE A 159 -11.86 -17.47 -8.49
CA PHE A 159 -12.96 -18.16 -7.87
C PHE A 159 -14.23 -17.31 -7.94
N GLY A 160 -15.37 -17.94 -8.07
CA GLY A 160 -16.67 -17.31 -8.01
C GLY A 160 -17.14 -17.08 -6.57
N PRO A 161 -18.36 -16.50 -6.40
CA PRO A 161 -18.88 -16.09 -5.09
C PRO A 161 -19.08 -17.26 -4.11
N ALA A 162 -19.40 -18.44 -4.60
CA ALA A 162 -19.53 -19.64 -3.77
C ALA A 162 -18.18 -20.34 -3.48
N GLY A 163 -17.06 -19.79 -3.96
CA GLY A 163 -15.73 -20.36 -3.81
C GLY A 163 -15.40 -21.44 -4.85
N GLU A 164 -16.20 -21.58 -5.91
CA GLU A 164 -15.94 -22.48 -7.02
C GLU A 164 -14.81 -21.96 -7.91
N TYR A 165 -13.93 -22.85 -8.33
CA TYR A 165 -12.88 -22.50 -9.28
C TYR A 165 -13.49 -22.16 -10.66
N VAL A 166 -13.17 -20.98 -11.18
CA VAL A 166 -13.68 -20.49 -12.47
C VAL A 166 -12.63 -20.67 -13.57
N ARG A 167 -11.43 -20.13 -13.36
CA ARG A 167 -10.35 -20.11 -14.36
C ARG A 167 -9.00 -19.79 -13.75
N GLN A 168 -7.97 -20.00 -14.55
CA GLN A 168 -6.61 -19.53 -14.27
C GLN A 168 -6.28 -18.34 -15.14
N VAL A 169 -5.50 -17.42 -14.61
CA VAL A 169 -4.88 -16.30 -15.31
C VAL A 169 -3.37 -16.40 -15.13
N VAL A 170 -2.62 -16.23 -16.21
CA VAL A 170 -1.17 -16.12 -16.18
C VAL A 170 -0.83 -14.76 -16.79
N PRO A 171 -0.29 -13.81 -16.00
CA PRO A 171 0.12 -12.52 -16.54
C PRO A 171 1.14 -12.69 -17.66
N GLU A 172 0.96 -11.95 -18.76
CA GLU A 172 1.93 -11.95 -19.85
C GLU A 172 3.29 -11.43 -19.38
N SER A 173 4.34 -12.11 -19.78
CA SER A 173 5.71 -11.75 -19.44
C SER A 173 6.68 -12.16 -20.54
N ALA A 174 7.87 -11.57 -20.53
CA ALA A 174 8.95 -12.01 -21.41
C ALA A 174 9.29 -13.48 -21.18
N ALA A 175 9.73 -14.19 -22.24
CA ALA A 175 10.06 -15.59 -22.15
C ALA A 175 11.07 -15.89 -21.04
N GLY A 176 10.71 -16.79 -20.13
CA GLY A 176 11.54 -17.19 -18.98
C GLY A 176 11.42 -16.31 -17.75
N ASP A 177 10.64 -15.25 -17.78
CA ASP A 177 10.33 -14.45 -16.62
C ASP A 177 9.19 -15.10 -15.78
N ARG A 178 9.21 -14.81 -14.49
CA ARG A 178 8.14 -15.19 -13.55
C ARG A 178 7.63 -13.95 -12.87
N PRO A 179 6.58 -13.32 -13.43
CA PRO A 179 6.01 -12.12 -12.85
C PRO A 179 5.55 -12.41 -11.41
N ARG A 180 5.78 -11.44 -10.55
CA ARG A 180 5.37 -11.50 -9.15
C ARG A 180 4.26 -10.51 -8.93
N TRP A 181 3.25 -10.92 -8.18
CA TRP A 181 2.17 -10.05 -7.77
C TRP A 181 2.70 -8.96 -6.83
N PHE A 182 2.28 -7.75 -7.06
CA PHE A 182 2.66 -6.60 -6.25
C PHE A 182 1.45 -5.88 -5.67
N ALA A 183 0.45 -5.59 -6.49
CA ALA A 183 -0.78 -4.97 -6.07
C ALA A 183 -1.97 -5.40 -6.95
N PHE A 184 -3.15 -5.21 -6.42
CA PHE A 184 -4.41 -5.46 -7.08
C PHE A 184 -5.33 -4.26 -6.85
N ASP A 185 -5.97 -3.81 -7.91
CA ASP A 185 -7.02 -2.80 -7.86
C ASP A 185 -8.20 -3.30 -8.69
N PRO A 186 -9.43 -3.35 -8.14
CA PRO A 186 -10.59 -3.95 -8.81
C PRO A 186 -11.04 -3.23 -10.08
N GLU A 187 -10.65 -1.97 -10.26
CA GLU A 187 -11.02 -1.16 -11.43
C GLU A 187 -9.87 -1.08 -12.43
N VAL A 188 -8.63 -1.16 -11.97
CA VAL A 188 -7.44 -0.93 -12.77
C VAL A 188 -6.86 -2.22 -13.33
N GLY A 189 -6.58 -3.21 -12.47
CA GLY A 189 -5.93 -4.45 -12.86
C GLY A 189 -4.95 -4.99 -11.83
N ILE A 190 -3.92 -5.67 -12.33
CA ILE A 190 -2.94 -6.40 -11.55
C ILE A 190 -1.55 -5.82 -11.84
N LEU A 191 -0.90 -5.31 -10.79
CA LEU A 191 0.49 -4.88 -10.87
C LEU A 191 1.42 -6.07 -10.58
N THR A 192 2.36 -6.29 -11.47
CA THR A 192 3.41 -7.29 -11.29
C THR A 192 4.79 -6.67 -11.47
N THR A 193 5.82 -7.36 -10.97
CA THR A 193 7.16 -7.12 -11.46
C THR A 193 7.39 -7.94 -12.70
N SER A 194 8.10 -7.39 -13.67
CA SER A 194 8.56 -8.07 -14.88
C SER A 194 10.04 -7.81 -15.10
N ARG A 195 10.66 -8.70 -15.88
CA ARG A 195 12.07 -8.53 -16.26
C ARG A 195 12.14 -7.91 -17.64
N GLY A 196 12.84 -6.78 -17.76
CA GLY A 196 13.13 -6.18 -19.06
C GLY A 196 14.12 -7.02 -19.89
N ALA A 197 14.29 -6.64 -21.13
CA ALA A 197 15.17 -7.35 -22.07
C ALA A 197 16.66 -7.39 -21.64
N GLU A 198 17.09 -6.41 -20.86
CA GLU A 198 18.44 -6.31 -20.29
C GLU A 198 18.58 -6.98 -18.91
N GLY A 199 17.49 -7.60 -18.42
CA GLY A 199 17.47 -8.33 -17.15
C GLY A 199 17.20 -7.47 -15.92
N ASP A 200 16.93 -6.18 -16.08
CA ASP A 200 16.43 -5.27 -15.08
C ASP A 200 14.98 -5.60 -14.68
N LEU A 201 14.62 -5.30 -13.46
CA LEU A 201 13.24 -5.45 -13.00
C LEU A 201 12.47 -4.17 -13.30
N GLY A 202 11.28 -4.31 -13.88
CA GLY A 202 10.34 -3.24 -14.15
C GLY A 202 8.96 -3.54 -13.56
N TRP A 203 8.04 -2.63 -13.75
CA TRP A 203 6.64 -2.78 -13.38
C TRP A 203 5.80 -3.09 -14.62
N GLY A 204 4.89 -4.06 -14.51
CA GLY A 204 3.92 -4.41 -15.55
C GLY A 204 2.50 -4.33 -14.99
N LEU A 205 1.62 -3.63 -15.71
CA LEU A 205 0.18 -3.60 -15.45
C LEU A 205 -0.52 -4.58 -16.38
N HIS A 206 -1.35 -5.44 -15.82
CA HIS A 206 -2.09 -6.46 -16.54
C HIS A 206 -3.59 -6.35 -16.30
N GLY A 207 -4.37 -6.71 -17.31
CA GLY A 207 -5.81 -6.94 -17.19
C GLY A 207 -6.15 -8.15 -16.32
N PHE A 208 -7.42 -8.29 -16.02
CA PHE A 208 -7.94 -9.44 -15.24
C PHE A 208 -7.94 -10.76 -16.03
N ASP A 209 -7.64 -10.72 -17.31
CA ASP A 209 -7.39 -11.85 -18.23
C ASP A 209 -5.91 -12.21 -18.32
N GLY A 210 -5.02 -11.35 -17.78
CA GLY A 210 -3.57 -11.50 -17.81
C GLY A 210 -2.88 -10.79 -18.96
N GLU A 211 -3.65 -10.17 -19.89
CA GLU A 211 -3.07 -9.41 -20.99
C GLU A 211 -2.32 -8.17 -20.46
N SER A 212 -1.19 -7.86 -21.09
CA SER A 212 -0.39 -6.69 -20.74
C SER A 212 -1.11 -5.41 -21.16
N ILE A 213 -1.36 -4.51 -20.20
CA ILE A 213 -1.92 -3.18 -20.45
C ILE A 213 -0.81 -2.15 -20.67
N ALA A 214 0.19 -2.15 -19.78
CA ALA A 214 1.30 -1.20 -19.82
C ALA A 214 2.55 -1.75 -19.14
N SER A 215 3.69 -1.17 -19.49
CA SER A 215 4.94 -1.29 -18.76
C SER A 215 5.41 0.11 -18.34
N PHE A 216 6.18 0.19 -17.25
CA PHE A 216 6.64 1.44 -16.67
C PHE A 216 8.18 1.45 -16.57
N PRO A 217 8.88 1.58 -17.72
CA PRO A 217 10.35 1.47 -17.73
C PRO A 217 11.05 2.62 -17.01
N ASP A 218 10.41 3.82 -16.98
CA ASP A 218 10.99 5.02 -16.38
C ASP A 218 10.60 5.18 -14.89
N ALA A 219 9.70 4.34 -14.38
CA ALA A 219 9.33 4.39 -12.97
C ALA A 219 10.44 3.79 -12.09
N PRO A 220 10.64 4.33 -10.87
CA PRO A 220 11.52 3.71 -9.89
C PRO A 220 11.21 2.21 -9.75
N SER A 221 12.15 1.36 -10.07
CA SER A 221 11.97 -0.09 -10.04
C SER A 221 13.02 -0.74 -9.14
N PRO A 222 12.75 -1.93 -8.57
CA PRO A 222 13.74 -2.65 -7.80
C PRO A 222 14.97 -2.89 -8.67
N ALA A 223 16.11 -2.34 -8.25
CA ALA A 223 17.36 -2.79 -8.83
C ALA A 223 17.39 -4.31 -8.64
N ASN A 224 17.70 -5.06 -9.73
CA ASN A 224 17.89 -6.50 -9.62
C ASN A 224 18.85 -6.73 -8.42
N PRO A 225 18.39 -7.14 -7.24
CA PRO A 225 19.33 -7.49 -6.21
C PRO A 225 20.04 -8.68 -6.81
N LYS A 226 21.25 -8.45 -7.32
CA LYS A 226 22.21 -9.54 -7.35
C LYS A 226 22.29 -9.95 -5.89
N MET A 227 21.35 -10.79 -5.51
CA MET A 227 21.31 -11.43 -4.21
C MET A 227 22.75 -11.84 -3.96
N GLY A 228 23.37 -11.35 -2.90
CA GLY A 228 24.79 -11.51 -2.62
C GLY A 228 25.21 -12.97 -2.41
N LEU A 229 24.98 -13.73 -3.44
CA LEU A 229 25.70 -14.95 -3.70
C LEU A 229 27.12 -14.51 -3.99
N VAL A 230 28.05 -15.04 -3.23
CA VAL A 230 29.49 -14.96 -3.40
C VAL A 230 29.81 -14.55 -4.83
N GLY A 231 30.35 -13.33 -4.99
CA GLY A 231 30.69 -12.84 -6.33
C GLY A 231 31.54 -13.90 -7.01
N ALA A 232 31.53 -13.94 -8.35
CA ALA A 232 32.37 -14.85 -9.12
C ALA A 232 33.86 -14.76 -8.77
N SER A 233 34.27 -13.71 -8.04
CA SER A 233 35.60 -13.47 -7.44
C SER A 233 35.85 -14.17 -6.11
N GLY A 234 34.81 -14.80 -5.49
CA GLY A 234 34.94 -15.38 -4.14
C GLY A 234 34.93 -14.37 -3.00
N GLU A 235 34.78 -13.08 -3.29
CA GLU A 235 34.66 -12.03 -2.27
C GLU A 235 33.26 -11.97 -1.69
N THR A 236 33.16 -11.90 -0.37
CA THR A 236 31.86 -11.70 0.31
C THR A 236 31.49 -10.23 0.17
N PRO A 237 30.31 -9.91 -0.42
CA PRO A 237 29.91 -8.51 -0.53
C PRO A 237 29.70 -7.86 0.85
N PRO A 238 29.89 -6.54 0.98
CA PRO A 238 29.67 -5.83 2.23
C PRO A 238 28.24 -5.98 2.73
N VAL A 239 28.04 -5.85 4.04
CA VAL A 239 26.71 -5.77 4.63
C VAL A 239 26.10 -4.42 4.29
N ARG A 240 25.04 -4.38 3.52
CA ARG A 240 24.34 -3.16 3.16
C ARG A 240 23.13 -2.96 4.05
N LEU A 241 23.16 -1.91 4.86
CA LEU A 241 22.09 -1.56 5.79
C LEU A 241 21.30 -0.36 5.28
N PHE A 242 20.02 -0.31 5.64
CA PHE A 242 19.15 0.84 5.43
C PHE A 242 19.09 1.32 3.98
N GLN A 243 19.20 0.40 3.03
CA GLN A 243 19.11 0.73 1.62
C GLN A 243 17.68 1.08 1.25
N ALA A 244 17.49 2.19 0.53
CA ALA A 244 16.21 2.50 -0.08
C ALA A 244 15.87 1.45 -1.13
N GLN A 245 14.66 0.92 -1.04
CA GLN A 245 14.12 -0.02 -2.02
C GLN A 245 12.93 0.65 -2.70
N PRO A 246 12.89 0.66 -4.03
CA PRO A 246 11.72 1.16 -4.74
C PRO A 246 10.44 0.45 -4.31
N VAL A 247 9.41 1.23 -4.11
CA VAL A 247 8.07 0.75 -3.72
C VAL A 247 7.08 1.21 -4.77
N ALA A 248 6.11 0.39 -5.10
CA ALA A 248 5.05 0.74 -6.04
C ALA A 248 3.70 0.16 -5.62
N GLY A 249 2.64 0.74 -6.18
CA GLY A 249 1.26 0.33 -6.01
C GLY A 249 0.38 0.84 -7.14
N LEU A 250 -0.89 0.49 -7.11
CA LEU A 250 -1.89 1.01 -8.04
C LEU A 250 -2.63 2.19 -7.42
N TRP A 251 -2.87 3.23 -8.21
CA TRP A 251 -3.55 4.43 -7.78
C TRP A 251 -4.18 5.18 -8.98
N ASN A 252 -5.46 5.57 -8.85
CA ASN A 252 -6.18 6.37 -9.86
C ASN A 252 -6.02 5.88 -11.31
N GLY A 253 -6.11 4.58 -11.51
CA GLY A 253 -6.01 4.00 -12.84
C GLY A 253 -4.59 3.81 -13.36
N GLY A 254 -3.56 4.14 -12.58
CA GLY A 254 -2.16 4.03 -12.99
C GLY A 254 -1.25 3.48 -11.91
N LEU A 255 0.03 3.76 -12.04
CA LEU A 255 1.09 3.37 -11.11
C LEU A 255 1.47 4.56 -10.22
N VAL A 256 1.57 4.33 -8.92
CA VAL A 256 2.35 5.18 -8.02
C VAL A 256 3.64 4.45 -7.64
N ALA A 257 4.78 5.11 -7.75
CA ALA A 257 6.07 4.53 -7.43
C ALA A 257 6.99 5.54 -6.73
N THR A 258 7.97 5.03 -6.00
CA THR A 258 9.01 5.84 -5.35
C THR A 258 10.32 5.09 -5.28
N SER A 259 11.44 5.80 -5.41
CA SER A 259 12.79 5.30 -5.09
C SER A 259 13.01 5.11 -3.58
N ALA A 260 12.07 5.58 -2.77
CA ALA A 260 12.07 5.52 -1.30
C ALA A 260 13.20 6.29 -0.58
N ASP A 261 14.14 6.90 -1.27
CA ASP A 261 15.24 7.67 -0.69
C ASP A 261 14.81 9.06 -0.17
N ARG A 262 13.66 9.54 -0.63
CA ARG A 262 13.07 10.86 -0.31
C ARG A 262 11.56 10.76 -0.14
N TYR A 263 10.96 11.79 0.46
CA TYR A 263 9.50 11.97 0.51
C TYR A 263 9.00 12.47 -0.85
N ARG A 264 9.04 11.58 -1.86
CA ARG A 264 8.66 11.84 -3.24
C ARG A 264 7.98 10.62 -3.85
N LEU A 265 6.81 10.83 -4.44
CA LEU A 265 6.06 9.84 -5.20
C LEU A 265 5.96 10.28 -6.66
N GLU A 266 6.02 9.33 -7.56
CA GLU A 266 5.83 9.51 -9.00
C GLU A 266 4.56 8.78 -9.42
N LEU A 267 3.64 9.50 -10.06
CA LEU A 267 2.35 8.99 -10.49
C LEU A 267 2.32 8.93 -12.02
N HIS A 268 2.22 7.72 -12.51
CA HIS A 268 2.14 7.41 -13.94
C HIS A 268 0.72 7.04 -14.30
N ASP A 269 0.25 7.49 -15.45
CA ASP A 269 -1.04 7.09 -15.96
C ASP A 269 -1.03 5.64 -16.48
N ARG A 270 -2.21 5.14 -16.89
CA ARG A 270 -2.38 3.77 -17.41
C ARG A 270 -1.56 3.48 -18.68
N SER A 271 -1.08 4.51 -19.37
CA SER A 271 -0.20 4.35 -20.55
C SER A 271 1.29 4.35 -20.21
N GLY A 272 1.65 4.49 -18.94
CA GLY A 272 3.04 4.53 -18.46
C GLY A 272 3.66 5.92 -18.44
N VAL A 273 2.90 6.98 -18.75
CA VAL A 273 3.41 8.35 -18.78
C VAL A 273 3.36 8.98 -17.40
N LEU A 274 4.49 9.53 -16.92
CA LEU A 274 4.56 10.31 -15.69
C LEU A 274 3.68 11.57 -15.80
N ARG A 275 2.71 11.72 -14.89
CA ARG A 275 1.76 12.84 -14.85
C ARG A 275 1.93 13.75 -13.67
N GLU A 276 2.20 13.17 -12.51
CA GLU A 276 2.31 13.93 -11.28
C GLU A 276 3.51 13.52 -10.46
N ILE A 277 4.02 14.46 -9.70
CA ILE A 277 5.04 14.24 -8.67
C ILE A 277 4.52 14.84 -7.38
N TRP A 278 4.33 14.00 -6.37
CA TRP A 278 4.00 14.46 -5.03
C TRP A 278 5.26 14.46 -4.16
N SER A 279 5.49 15.53 -3.42
CA SER A 279 6.67 15.66 -2.58
C SER A 279 6.37 16.43 -1.30
N VAL A 280 7.27 16.32 -0.33
CA VAL A 280 7.23 17.11 0.90
C VAL A 280 8.39 18.09 0.92
N ALA A 281 8.05 19.35 1.17
CA ALA A 281 8.99 20.48 1.13
C ALA A 281 10.05 20.35 2.22
N ASP A 282 11.29 20.70 1.86
CA ASP A 282 12.42 20.95 2.77
C ASP A 282 12.62 19.89 3.86
N THR A 283 12.21 18.67 3.59
CA THR A 283 12.31 17.54 4.51
C THR A 283 13.12 16.42 3.90
N LEU A 284 14.09 15.94 4.66
CA LEU A 284 14.87 14.75 4.34
C LEU A 284 14.72 13.73 5.46
N PRO A 285 14.77 12.44 5.15
CA PRO A 285 14.81 11.40 6.16
C PRO A 285 15.97 11.60 7.15
N ARG A 286 15.81 11.05 8.35
CA ARG A 286 16.81 11.10 9.42
C ARG A 286 18.17 10.59 8.95
N ARG A 287 19.26 11.17 9.42
CA ARG A 287 20.61 10.65 9.16
C ARG A 287 20.80 9.32 9.88
N VAL A 288 21.51 8.41 9.22
CA VAL A 288 22.03 7.21 9.87
C VAL A 288 23.20 7.59 10.76
N THR A 289 23.23 7.05 11.97
CA THR A 289 24.31 7.25 12.96
C THR A 289 25.05 5.95 13.26
N ASP A 290 26.21 6.02 13.88
CA ASP A 290 26.97 4.84 14.33
C ASP A 290 26.14 4.00 15.32
N ASP A 291 25.34 4.64 16.19
CA ASP A 291 24.45 3.95 17.12
C ASP A 291 23.39 3.11 16.40
N ASP A 292 22.88 3.58 15.25
CA ASP A 292 21.92 2.81 14.43
C ASP A 292 22.57 1.55 13.86
N VAL A 293 23.81 1.69 13.37
CA VAL A 293 24.60 0.55 12.85
C VAL A 293 24.89 -0.45 13.95
N ASP A 294 25.32 0.02 15.12
CA ASP A 294 25.58 -0.85 16.26
C ASP A 294 24.32 -1.53 16.78
N ALA A 295 23.20 -0.83 16.79
CA ALA A 295 21.91 -1.43 17.15
C ALA A 295 21.48 -2.51 16.15
N ALA A 296 21.64 -2.28 14.84
CA ALA A 296 21.37 -3.27 13.81
C ALA A 296 22.29 -4.51 13.96
N ARG A 297 23.58 -4.28 14.21
CA ARG A 297 24.56 -5.35 14.48
C ARG A 297 24.16 -6.20 15.68
N ARG A 298 23.84 -5.58 16.83
CA ARG A 298 23.41 -6.30 18.04
C ARG A 298 22.18 -7.18 17.76
N ARG A 299 21.18 -6.67 17.04
CA ARG A 299 20.00 -7.45 16.68
C ARG A 299 20.34 -8.64 15.79
N ALA A 300 21.14 -8.42 14.74
CA ALA A 300 21.54 -9.50 13.84
C ALA A 300 22.27 -10.63 14.59
N ILE A 301 23.18 -10.26 15.49
CA ILE A 301 23.92 -11.24 16.32
C ILE A 301 22.96 -11.96 17.29
N ALA A 302 22.02 -11.23 17.92
CA ALA A 302 21.06 -11.82 18.85
C ALA A 302 20.11 -12.81 18.18
N ALA A 303 19.68 -12.54 16.93
CA ALA A 303 18.82 -13.39 16.14
C ALA A 303 19.56 -14.59 15.50
N THR A 304 20.89 -14.65 15.62
CA THR A 304 21.71 -15.69 15.00
C THR A 304 22.00 -16.81 15.97
N ASP A 305 21.94 -18.06 15.47
CA ASP A 305 22.37 -19.23 16.22
C ASP A 305 23.76 -19.02 16.83
N PRO A 306 23.99 -19.38 18.10
CA PRO A 306 25.28 -19.20 18.79
C PRO A 306 26.49 -19.67 17.99
N ASP A 307 26.38 -20.79 17.30
CA ASP A 307 27.49 -21.38 16.53
C ASP A 307 27.81 -20.58 15.26
N ALA A 308 26.83 -19.87 14.71
CA ALA A 308 26.98 -19.03 13.51
C ALA A 308 27.42 -17.59 13.83
N ARG A 309 27.33 -17.11 15.08
CA ARG A 309 27.64 -15.72 15.49
C ARG A 309 29.03 -15.26 15.05
N PRO A 310 30.13 -16.04 15.18
CA PRO A 310 31.45 -15.58 14.76
C PRO A 310 31.56 -15.30 13.25
N ALA A 311 30.80 -16.02 12.45
CA ALA A 311 30.73 -15.76 11.00
C ALA A 311 29.96 -14.48 10.68
N VAL A 312 28.86 -14.23 11.38
CA VAL A 312 28.07 -13.00 11.26
C VAL A 312 28.90 -11.82 11.71
N GLU A 313 29.56 -11.89 12.87
CA GLU A 313 30.42 -10.81 13.37
C GLU A 313 31.52 -10.39 12.40
N ARG A 314 32.18 -11.36 11.76
CA ARG A 314 33.21 -11.06 10.73
C ARG A 314 32.62 -10.32 9.53
N ARG A 315 31.38 -10.58 9.14
CA ARG A 315 30.72 -9.87 8.03
C ARG A 315 30.44 -8.41 8.36
N TRP A 316 30.31 -8.05 9.64
CA TRP A 316 30.05 -6.70 10.09
C TRP A 316 31.30 -5.80 10.16
N SER A 317 32.48 -6.33 9.77
CA SER A 317 33.68 -5.50 9.61
C SER A 317 33.64 -4.59 8.38
N ASP A 318 32.78 -4.91 7.41
CA ASP A 318 32.61 -4.15 6.18
C ASP A 318 31.09 -3.86 5.97
N VAL A 319 30.67 -2.69 6.45
CA VAL A 319 29.27 -2.25 6.43
C VAL A 319 29.13 -0.98 5.60
N GLU A 320 28.29 -1.06 4.58
CA GLU A 320 27.88 0.10 3.78
C GLU A 320 26.51 0.61 4.26
N THR A 321 26.43 1.91 4.52
CA THR A 321 25.17 2.59 4.83
C THR A 321 24.95 3.79 3.91
N PRO A 322 23.69 4.13 3.57
CA PRO A 322 23.39 5.43 3.00
C PRO A 322 23.57 6.50 4.08
N GLY A 323 23.82 7.71 3.72
CA GLY A 323 23.96 8.80 4.70
C GLY A 323 22.66 9.11 5.47
N ARG A 324 21.53 8.60 5.01
CA ARG A 324 20.18 8.78 5.58
C ARG A 324 19.37 7.50 5.46
N PHE A 325 18.40 7.32 6.37
CA PHE A 325 17.38 6.29 6.24
C PHE A 325 16.54 6.52 4.98
N PRO A 326 15.92 5.47 4.43
CA PRO A 326 14.83 5.64 3.48
C PRO A 326 13.66 6.44 4.06
N ALA A 327 12.89 7.10 3.20
CA ALA A 327 11.64 7.75 3.59
C ALA A 327 10.50 6.75 3.74
N PHE A 328 10.50 5.75 2.86
CA PHE A 328 9.42 4.78 2.70
C PHE A 328 9.95 3.35 2.64
N GLY A 329 9.05 2.39 2.85
CA GLY A 329 9.31 0.97 2.64
C GLY A 329 9.51 0.16 3.91
N ALA A 330 9.89 -1.10 3.75
CA ALA A 330 10.17 -2.02 4.85
C ALA A 330 11.65 -2.09 5.17
N SER A 331 11.97 -2.57 6.38
CA SER A 331 13.36 -2.77 6.81
C SER A 331 13.98 -4.08 6.29
N SER A 332 13.15 -5.03 5.84
CA SER A 332 13.63 -6.28 5.26
C SER A 332 14.06 -6.04 3.81
N GLY A 333 15.24 -6.48 3.44
CA GLY A 333 15.70 -6.40 2.05
C GLY A 333 15.04 -7.41 1.10
N ILE A 334 13.94 -8.07 1.51
CA ILE A 334 13.26 -9.11 0.74
C ILE A 334 11.93 -8.57 0.24
N ILE A 335 11.97 -7.78 -0.83
CA ILE A 335 10.82 -7.09 -1.45
C ILE A 335 9.65 -8.04 -1.84
N PHE A 336 9.88 -9.34 -1.90
CA PHE A 336 8.95 -10.28 -2.54
C PHE A 336 8.08 -11.09 -1.57
N ILE A 337 8.23 -10.86 -0.28
CA ILE A 337 7.49 -11.57 0.78
C ILE A 337 6.81 -10.57 1.71
N ASP A 338 7.16 -9.29 1.59
CA ASP A 338 6.65 -8.24 2.44
C ASP A 338 5.18 -7.92 2.12
N PRO A 339 4.38 -7.56 3.13
CA PRO A 339 3.03 -7.05 2.94
C PRO A 339 3.04 -5.80 2.08
N PRO A 340 1.89 -5.34 1.57
CA PRO A 340 1.80 -4.14 0.76
C PRO A 340 2.52 -2.96 1.43
N GLN A 341 3.33 -2.24 0.66
CA GLN A 341 3.99 -1.02 1.12
C GLN A 341 3.22 0.23 0.71
N ILE A 342 2.30 0.07 -0.24
CA ILE A 342 1.36 1.06 -0.71
C ILE A 342 -0.02 0.42 -0.72
N VAL A 343 -1.00 1.09 -0.13
CA VAL A 343 -2.39 0.68 -0.07
C VAL A 343 -3.25 1.83 -0.55
N ALA A 344 -4.10 1.57 -1.55
CA ALA A 344 -5.20 2.46 -1.88
C ALA A 344 -6.36 2.19 -0.93
N ALA A 345 -6.91 3.23 -0.35
CA ALA A 345 -8.03 3.14 0.58
C ALA A 345 -9.18 4.03 0.12
N SER A 346 -10.40 3.62 0.43
CA SER A 346 -11.58 4.44 0.22
C SER A 346 -12.32 4.62 1.53
N HIS A 347 -12.55 5.86 1.92
CA HIS A 347 -13.37 6.26 3.06
C HIS A 347 -14.51 7.14 2.54
N GLY A 348 -15.70 6.59 2.39
CA GLY A 348 -16.81 7.27 1.73
C GLY A 348 -16.45 7.64 0.30
N ASP A 349 -16.63 8.92 -0.04
CA ASP A 349 -16.28 9.48 -1.36
C ASP A 349 -14.79 9.85 -1.48
N ASP A 350 -14.02 9.78 -0.39
CA ASP A 350 -12.61 10.12 -0.38
C ASP A 350 -11.74 8.91 -0.73
N HIS A 351 -10.84 9.09 -1.71
CA HIS A 351 -9.80 8.13 -2.04
C HIS A 351 -8.47 8.57 -1.42
N GLU A 352 -7.84 7.67 -0.72
CA GLU A 352 -6.59 7.91 -0.01
C GLU A 352 -5.50 6.93 -0.44
N LEU A 353 -4.29 7.45 -0.54
CA LEU A 353 -3.08 6.68 -0.77
C LEU A 353 -2.31 6.56 0.55
N TRP A 354 -2.12 5.35 1.00
CA TRP A 354 -1.35 5.04 2.19
C TRP A 354 -0.01 4.46 1.80
N ILE A 355 1.08 5.02 2.32
CA ILE A 355 2.43 4.52 2.06
C ILE A 355 3.18 4.29 3.38
N ARG A 356 3.76 3.11 3.52
CA ARG A 356 4.51 2.72 4.71
C ARG A 356 5.76 3.59 4.87
N ALA A 357 5.91 4.21 6.03
CA ALA A 357 7.14 4.86 6.43
C ALA A 357 8.24 3.83 6.70
N TYR A 358 9.48 4.15 6.37
CA TYR A 358 10.60 3.27 6.74
C TYR A 358 10.73 3.19 8.27
N PRO A 359 10.78 1.99 8.87
CA PRO A 359 10.87 1.81 10.31
C PRO A 359 12.30 2.08 10.80
N ALA A 360 12.62 3.35 11.05
CA ALA A 360 13.94 3.73 11.55
C ALA A 360 14.20 3.25 12.99
N ASP A 361 13.14 3.10 13.79
CA ASP A 361 13.20 2.64 15.18
C ASP A 361 12.48 1.29 15.31
N PRO A 362 13.20 0.18 15.41
CA PRO A 362 12.61 -1.14 15.63
C PRO A 362 12.06 -1.23 17.06
N GLY A 363 10.81 -1.52 17.21
CA GLY A 363 10.09 -1.56 18.50
C GLY A 363 8.98 -0.51 18.59
N VAL A 364 8.99 0.47 17.69
CA VAL A 364 7.83 1.32 17.41
C VAL A 364 6.98 0.59 16.37
N GLY A 365 5.66 0.69 16.50
CA GLY A 365 4.74 0.12 15.52
C GLY A 365 4.90 0.72 14.13
N PRO A 366 4.43 0.06 13.10
CA PRO A 366 4.54 0.57 11.73
C PRO A 366 3.74 1.86 11.58
N ARG A 367 4.38 2.84 10.95
CA ARG A 367 3.77 4.13 10.61
C ARG A 367 3.46 4.16 9.14
N TRP A 368 2.32 4.77 8.78
CA TRP A 368 1.89 4.99 7.42
C TRP A 368 1.60 6.46 7.18
N TRP A 369 2.04 6.98 6.05
CA TRP A 369 1.70 8.33 5.59
C TRP A 369 0.45 8.24 4.73
N VAL A 370 -0.47 9.17 4.95
CA VAL A 370 -1.76 9.23 4.25
C VAL A 370 -1.81 10.47 3.38
N PHE A 371 -2.13 10.27 2.11
CA PHE A 371 -2.29 11.31 1.11
C PHE A 371 -3.72 11.26 0.57
N ARG A 372 -4.31 12.42 0.38
CA ARG A 372 -5.56 12.57 -0.40
C ARG A 372 -5.29 12.39 -1.90
N ALA A 373 -6.39 12.23 -2.66
CA ALA A 373 -6.34 12.13 -4.11
C ALA A 373 -5.76 13.38 -4.82
N ASP A 374 -5.80 14.52 -4.17
CA ASP A 374 -5.20 15.77 -4.66
C ASP A 374 -3.71 15.93 -4.28
N GLY A 375 -3.10 14.93 -3.67
CA GLY A 375 -1.69 14.94 -3.24
C GLY A 375 -1.43 15.64 -1.92
N THR A 376 -2.47 16.11 -1.22
CA THR A 376 -2.33 16.69 0.12
C THR A 376 -1.95 15.60 1.13
N VAL A 377 -0.89 15.83 1.90
CA VAL A 377 -0.55 14.96 3.04
C VAL A 377 -1.52 15.25 4.19
N LEU A 378 -2.31 14.25 4.57
CA LEU A 378 -3.20 14.33 5.74
C LEU A 378 -2.43 14.21 7.05
N GLY A 379 -1.41 13.38 7.06
CA GLY A 379 -0.63 13.06 8.25
C GLY A 379 -0.15 11.62 8.27
N SER A 380 0.04 11.08 9.47
CA SER A 380 0.43 9.69 9.66
C SER A 380 -0.58 8.91 10.50
N VAL A 381 -0.51 7.60 10.38
CA VAL A 381 -1.20 6.62 11.23
C VAL A 381 -0.16 5.70 11.83
N GLU A 382 -0.24 5.46 13.13
CA GLU A 382 0.64 4.53 13.83
C GLU A 382 -0.15 3.34 14.32
N PHE A 383 0.29 2.14 13.95
CA PHE A 383 -0.32 0.88 14.37
C PHE A 383 0.44 0.26 15.54
N PRO A 384 -0.18 -0.70 16.24
CA PRO A 384 0.51 -1.48 17.27
C PRO A 384 1.79 -2.14 16.73
N ALA A 385 2.75 -2.35 17.62
CA ALA A 385 3.98 -3.07 17.27
C ALA A 385 3.63 -4.45 16.69
N ARG A 386 4.41 -4.90 15.69
CA ARG A 386 4.24 -6.17 14.97
C ARG A 386 2.91 -6.31 14.20
N PHE A 387 2.19 -5.21 13.98
CA PHE A 387 1.05 -5.21 13.08
C PHE A 387 1.51 -4.96 11.64
N GLU A 388 1.05 -5.77 10.71
CA GLU A 388 1.30 -5.61 9.28
C GLU A 388 0.01 -5.31 8.54
N LEU A 389 -0.12 -4.10 8.02
CA LEU A 389 -1.30 -3.65 7.30
C LEU A 389 -1.38 -4.32 5.92
N HIS A 390 -2.55 -4.85 5.58
CA HIS A 390 -2.84 -5.44 4.27
C HIS A 390 -3.85 -4.65 3.45
N ALA A 391 -4.89 -4.13 4.08
CA ALA A 391 -5.92 -3.34 3.38
C ALA A 391 -6.59 -2.35 4.33
N VAL A 392 -7.17 -1.29 3.76
CA VAL A 392 -7.97 -0.27 4.44
C VAL A 392 -9.28 -0.09 3.70
N SER A 393 -10.38 0.02 4.44
CA SER A 393 -11.72 0.29 3.92
C SER A 393 -12.55 1.06 4.96
N GLU A 394 -13.81 1.33 4.67
CA GLU A 394 -14.75 1.90 5.66
C GLU A 394 -14.88 1.05 6.93
N ALA A 395 -14.66 -0.26 6.83
CA ALA A 395 -14.68 -1.16 7.99
C ALA A 395 -13.45 -1.01 8.89
N GLY A 396 -12.42 -0.27 8.46
CA GLY A 396 -11.18 -0.05 9.19
C GLY A 396 -9.94 -0.58 8.47
N ALA A 397 -8.87 -0.77 9.24
CA ALA A 397 -7.59 -1.29 8.77
C ALA A 397 -7.47 -2.78 9.13
N VAL A 398 -7.33 -3.64 8.13
CA VAL A 398 -7.11 -5.08 8.32
C VAL A 398 -5.64 -5.43 8.11
N GLY A 399 -5.13 -6.29 8.97
CA GLY A 399 -3.77 -6.77 8.86
C GLY A 399 -3.49 -7.96 9.76
N VAL A 400 -2.22 -8.35 9.78
CA VAL A 400 -1.70 -9.44 10.61
C VAL A 400 -1.02 -8.85 11.83
N LEU A 401 -1.46 -9.27 13.01
CA LEU A 401 -0.80 -8.99 14.29
C LEU A 401 -0.09 -10.26 14.75
N GLU A 402 1.20 -10.13 15.01
CA GLU A 402 2.03 -11.23 15.52
C GLU A 402 2.38 -10.98 16.98
N ASP A 403 2.22 -11.99 17.83
CA ASP A 403 2.61 -11.88 19.23
C ASP A 403 4.10 -12.21 19.46
N GLU A 404 4.53 -12.22 20.72
CA GLU A 404 5.93 -12.48 21.09
C GLU A 404 6.38 -13.93 20.82
N PHE A 405 5.42 -14.83 20.58
CA PHE A 405 5.67 -16.24 20.23
C PHE A 405 5.51 -16.52 18.74
N GLU A 406 5.45 -15.45 17.91
CA GLU A 406 5.24 -15.53 16.46
C GLU A 406 3.88 -16.13 16.06
N VAL A 407 2.90 -16.10 16.97
CA VAL A 407 1.53 -16.53 16.68
C VAL A 407 0.80 -15.41 15.96
N GLN A 408 0.32 -15.71 14.77
CA GLN A 408 -0.37 -14.75 13.90
C GLN A 408 -1.87 -14.72 14.17
N ARG A 409 -2.42 -13.51 14.13
CA ARG A 409 -3.87 -13.24 14.12
C ARG A 409 -4.18 -12.22 13.04
N VAL A 410 -5.27 -12.42 12.33
CA VAL A 410 -5.82 -11.37 11.47
C VAL A 410 -6.74 -10.51 12.33
N VAL A 411 -6.49 -9.20 12.31
CA VAL A 411 -7.24 -8.24 13.14
C VAL A 411 -7.74 -7.08 12.30
N VAL A 412 -8.87 -6.49 12.68
CA VAL A 412 -9.41 -5.26 12.11
C VAL A 412 -9.47 -4.20 13.19
N TYR A 413 -8.79 -3.08 12.96
CA TYR A 413 -8.85 -1.90 13.81
C TYR A 413 -9.75 -0.84 13.19
N ALA A 414 -10.62 -0.25 14.03
CA ALA A 414 -11.33 0.96 13.63
C ALA A 414 -10.35 2.15 13.54
N LEU A 415 -10.64 3.05 12.60
CA LEU A 415 -9.88 4.25 12.32
C LEU A 415 -10.75 5.48 12.57
N ASP A 416 -10.37 6.34 13.51
CA ASP A 416 -11.05 7.58 13.81
C ASP A 416 -10.27 8.76 13.23
N PRO A 417 -10.88 9.62 12.38
CA PRO A 417 -10.22 10.81 11.87
C PRO A 417 -9.71 11.69 13.00
N ALA A 418 -8.43 12.02 13.02
CA ALA A 418 -7.83 12.79 14.09
C ALA A 418 -8.45 14.20 14.17
N GLY A 419 -8.80 14.63 15.39
CA GLY A 419 -9.38 15.97 15.66
C GLY A 419 -10.91 16.03 15.66
N VAL A 420 -11.64 14.96 15.42
CA VAL A 420 -13.12 14.93 15.49
C VAL A 420 -13.63 14.64 16.92
N GLU A 421 -12.91 13.85 17.70
CA GLU A 421 -13.38 13.41 19.02
C GLU A 421 -13.35 14.46 20.16
N SER A 422 -12.55 15.52 20.06
CA SER A 422 -12.54 16.54 21.13
C SER A 422 -13.85 17.32 21.25
N ARG A 423 -14.71 17.31 20.22
CA ARG A 423 -15.98 18.04 20.19
C ARG A 423 -17.17 17.20 20.70
N ALA A 424 -17.19 15.90 20.46
CA ALA A 424 -18.28 15.03 20.90
C ALA A 424 -18.26 14.84 22.42
N ARG A 425 -17.08 14.77 23.05
CA ARG A 425 -16.96 14.71 24.52
C ARG A 425 -17.19 16.05 25.19
N ALA A 426 -16.89 17.17 24.57
CA ALA A 426 -17.15 18.49 25.06
C ALA A 426 -18.64 18.87 24.99
N SER A 427 -19.42 18.30 24.09
CA SER A 427 -20.87 18.53 23.99
C SER A 427 -21.71 17.58 24.83
N ALA A 428 -21.16 16.49 25.37
CA ALA A 428 -21.86 15.53 26.25
C ALA A 428 -21.63 15.80 27.75
N GLY A 429 -20.79 16.79 28.11
CA GLY A 429 -20.44 17.17 29.45
C GLY A 429 -20.92 18.56 29.88
N GLY A 430 -21.87 19.17 29.15
CA GLY A 430 -22.47 20.48 29.42
C GLY A 430 -23.91 20.39 29.90
#